data_6243b4703859dfe2d6007c4377552fa1
#
_entry.id   6243b4703859dfe2d6007c4377552fa1
#
_cell.length_a   1.000
_cell.length_b   1.000
_cell.length_c   1.000
_cell.angle_alpha   90.00
_cell.angle_beta   90.00
_cell.angle_gamma   90.00
#
_symmetry.space_group_name_H-M   'P 1'
#
loop_
_entity.id
_entity.type
_entity.pdbx_description
1 polymer ?
#
loop_
_entity_poly.entity_id
_entity_poly.type
_entity_poly.pdbx_seq_one_letter_code
_entity_poly.pdbx_strand_id
1 'polypeptide(L)'
;VSHLLVNQIISHHTGLHDFGDVENILKERLLSKEINEGDISINKPLLFQEFIDSPFSKSKVEWKHFHHLSRMLFSCLVDADRLDTERFMDVESWRKRGNSATLADLLPQLEAYMQKLQSNAADTKVNRIRQQVKEQCSRTSSSEKGFYSLTVPTGGGKTLSSLLWAMKHAVSHSMNRIIIAIPYTSIIVQTAGLLKEIFGEENVLEHHSNFDPDDIKDEENREKAKLATENWDYPIIVTTNVQLFESMFSNKTSDCRKLHNMANSILVLDEVQMLPTGFLRPIVDALKAYQEMFGVSVLFTTASQPVLSGLIEGTNPKADFKGIEHIKEIIPEEFALHDQLRRVKLSIDDTGKTYDEIAAKVSEYNKVLCIVNTRKDAKELYDRLPNDGVKLHLSRMMCPAHLHDC
;
A
#
# COMPACT_ATOMS: atom_id res chain seq x y z
N VAL A 1 -19.99 -23.35 1.76
CA VAL A 1 -20.46 -22.14 2.47
C VAL A 1 -20.56 -22.41 3.96
N SER A 2 -21.24 -23.47 4.42
CA SER A 2 -21.37 -23.76 5.85
C SER A 2 -20.02 -23.84 6.58
N HIS A 3 -19.04 -24.56 6.01
CA HIS A 3 -17.68 -24.64 6.57
C HIS A 3 -16.97 -23.28 6.60
N LEU A 4 -17.21 -22.40 5.62
CA LEU A 4 -16.68 -21.07 5.61
C LEU A 4 -17.22 -20.26 6.80
N LEU A 5 -18.52 -20.19 6.96
CA LEU A 5 -19.15 -19.45 8.06
C LEU A 5 -18.76 -20.01 9.43
N VAL A 6 -18.72 -21.33 9.58
CA VAL A 6 -18.27 -21.99 10.81
C VAL A 6 -16.83 -21.59 11.14
N ASN A 7 -15.93 -21.60 10.15
CA ASN A 7 -14.54 -21.16 10.36
C ASN A 7 -14.48 -19.71 10.86
N GLN A 8 -15.27 -18.81 10.29
CA GLN A 8 -15.31 -17.41 10.74
C GLN A 8 -15.74 -17.31 12.22
N ILE A 9 -16.84 -18.01 12.56
CA ILE A 9 -17.41 -17.96 13.91
C ILE A 9 -16.46 -18.55 14.96
N ILE A 10 -15.81 -19.67 14.69
CA ILE A 10 -14.86 -20.27 15.67
C ILE A 10 -13.55 -19.50 15.78
N SER A 11 -13.19 -18.71 14.77
CA SER A 11 -11.90 -18.04 14.64
C SER A 11 -11.89 -16.61 15.18
N HIS A 12 -13.05 -15.95 15.38
CA HIS A 12 -13.12 -14.51 15.60
C HIS A 12 -12.38 -14.00 16.84
N HIS A 13 -12.14 -14.86 17.85
CA HIS A 13 -11.31 -14.52 19.02
C HIS A 13 -9.89 -15.06 18.96
N THR A 14 -9.62 -16.07 18.13
CA THR A 14 -8.35 -16.82 18.15
C THR A 14 -7.48 -16.62 16.91
N GLY A 15 -8.03 -16.04 15.86
CA GLY A 15 -7.42 -15.96 14.55
C GLY A 15 -7.93 -17.03 13.59
N LEU A 16 -7.82 -16.77 12.29
CA LEU A 16 -8.36 -17.63 11.24
C LEU A 16 -7.60 -18.96 11.19
N HIS A 17 -8.33 -20.06 11.31
CA HIS A 17 -7.80 -21.42 11.28
C HIS A 17 -7.71 -21.96 9.85
N ASP A 18 -6.84 -22.94 9.64
CA ASP A 18 -6.80 -23.70 8.40
C ASP A 18 -8.06 -24.54 8.22
N PHE A 19 -8.56 -24.64 6.99
CA PHE A 19 -9.80 -25.36 6.70
C PHE A 19 -9.73 -26.84 7.08
N GLY A 20 -8.54 -27.47 7.05
CA GLY A 20 -8.34 -28.85 7.48
C GLY A 20 -8.57 -29.08 8.97
N ASP A 21 -8.39 -28.07 9.79
CA ASP A 21 -8.49 -28.16 11.27
C ASP A 21 -9.88 -27.83 11.79
N VAL A 22 -10.74 -27.20 10.96
CA VAL A 22 -12.07 -26.72 11.40
C VAL A 22 -12.95 -27.82 12.01
N GLU A 23 -12.97 -29.02 11.43
CA GLU A 23 -13.75 -30.12 11.96
C GLU A 23 -13.27 -30.60 13.33
N ASN A 24 -11.96 -30.64 13.55
CA ASN A 24 -11.36 -31.07 14.81
C ASN A 24 -11.63 -30.03 15.91
N ILE A 25 -11.41 -28.76 15.60
CA ILE A 25 -11.67 -27.65 16.52
C ILE A 25 -13.14 -27.56 16.88
N LEU A 26 -14.04 -27.76 15.90
CA LEU A 26 -15.47 -27.77 16.15
C LEU A 26 -15.88 -28.95 17.06
N LYS A 27 -15.35 -30.14 16.82
CA LYS A 27 -15.59 -31.31 17.67
C LYS A 27 -15.11 -31.07 19.11
N GLU A 28 -13.91 -30.56 19.30
CA GLU A 28 -13.37 -30.26 20.62
C GLU A 28 -14.22 -29.21 21.38
N ARG A 29 -14.66 -28.16 20.70
CA ARG A 29 -15.50 -27.11 21.31
C ARG A 29 -16.92 -27.56 21.61
N LEU A 30 -17.52 -28.41 20.76
CA LEU A 30 -18.85 -29.00 21.00
C LEU A 30 -18.83 -30.01 22.15
N LEU A 31 -17.73 -30.78 22.27
CA LEU A 31 -17.57 -31.74 23.36
C LEU A 31 -17.26 -31.06 24.72
N SER A 32 -16.73 -29.86 24.71
CA SER A 32 -16.35 -29.11 25.93
C SER A 32 -17.51 -28.32 26.56
N LYS A 33 -18.64 -28.15 25.86
CA LYS A 33 -19.81 -27.39 26.34
C LYS A 33 -21.08 -28.20 26.07
N GLU A 34 -21.86 -28.43 27.10
CA GLU A 34 -23.27 -28.85 26.94
C GLU A 34 -24.05 -27.69 26.30
N ILE A 35 -24.21 -27.71 24.99
CA ILE A 35 -25.08 -26.78 24.28
C ILE A 35 -26.47 -27.37 24.31
N ASN A 36 -27.37 -26.81 25.12
CA ASN A 36 -28.79 -27.12 25.08
C ASN A 36 -29.36 -26.53 23.79
N GLU A 37 -29.72 -27.39 22.84
CA GLU A 37 -30.33 -27.01 21.55
C GLU A 37 -31.67 -26.19 21.74
N GLY A 38 -32.27 -26.20 22.92
CA GLY A 38 -33.46 -25.45 23.24
C GLY A 38 -33.31 -23.95 23.41
N ASP A 39 -32.09 -23.46 23.63
CA ASP A 39 -31.83 -22.05 23.96
C ASP A 39 -31.57 -21.16 22.75
N ILE A 40 -31.48 -21.72 21.55
CA ILE A 40 -31.19 -20.95 20.34
C ILE A 40 -32.40 -20.98 19.39
N SER A 41 -33.25 -19.97 19.50
CA SER A 41 -34.31 -19.74 18.52
C SER A 41 -33.77 -19.03 17.28
N ILE A 42 -33.20 -19.79 16.34
CA ILE A 42 -32.73 -19.25 15.05
C ILE A 42 -33.89 -19.29 14.05
N ASN A 43 -34.23 -18.16 13.48
CA ASN A 43 -35.18 -18.10 12.36
C ASN A 43 -34.49 -18.61 11.08
N LYS A 44 -34.30 -19.93 10.99
CA LYS A 44 -33.62 -20.62 9.86
C LYS A 44 -34.17 -20.23 8.48
N PRO A 45 -35.49 -20.08 8.25
CA PRO A 45 -36.01 -19.67 6.94
C PRO A 45 -35.55 -18.28 6.49
N LEU A 46 -35.49 -17.31 7.39
CA LEU A 46 -35.09 -15.94 7.06
C LEU A 46 -33.60 -15.88 6.69
N LEU A 47 -32.72 -16.50 7.48
CA LEU A 47 -31.30 -16.58 7.21
C LEU A 47 -30.99 -17.32 5.90
N PHE A 48 -31.78 -18.35 5.59
CA PHE A 48 -31.60 -19.11 4.36
C PHE A 48 -32.01 -18.30 3.13
N GLN A 49 -33.09 -17.49 3.24
CA GLN A 49 -33.55 -16.62 2.17
C GLN A 49 -32.56 -15.47 1.90
N GLU A 50 -32.07 -14.80 2.94
CA GLU A 50 -31.03 -13.77 2.81
C GLU A 50 -29.77 -14.30 2.15
N PHE A 51 -29.40 -15.54 2.43
CA PHE A 51 -28.27 -16.19 1.79
C PHE A 51 -28.51 -16.47 0.29
N ILE A 52 -29.70 -16.97 -0.08
CA ILE A 52 -30.07 -17.26 -1.48
C ILE A 52 -30.09 -15.96 -2.29
N ASP A 53 -30.57 -14.86 -1.71
CA ASP A 53 -30.65 -13.55 -2.34
C ASP A 53 -29.33 -12.79 -2.34
N SER A 54 -28.33 -13.29 -1.63
CA SER A 54 -26.98 -12.73 -1.59
C SER A 54 -26.32 -12.74 -2.99
N PRO A 55 -25.65 -11.64 -3.39
CA PRO A 55 -24.88 -11.60 -4.63
C PRO A 55 -23.80 -12.69 -4.71
N PHE A 56 -23.33 -13.21 -3.57
CA PHE A 56 -22.37 -14.31 -3.50
C PHE A 56 -22.97 -15.66 -3.91
N SER A 57 -24.29 -15.86 -3.82
CA SER A 57 -24.95 -17.11 -4.24
C SER A 57 -24.84 -17.37 -5.74
N LYS A 58 -24.66 -16.32 -6.54
CA LYS A 58 -24.56 -16.35 -8.02
C LYS A 58 -23.15 -16.17 -8.54
N SER A 59 -22.19 -15.77 -7.71
CA SER A 59 -20.82 -15.57 -8.13
C SER A 59 -20.04 -16.89 -8.14
N LYS A 60 -19.41 -17.19 -9.28
CA LYS A 60 -18.45 -18.30 -9.39
C LYS A 60 -17.10 -17.82 -8.87
N VAL A 61 -16.90 -17.85 -7.56
CA VAL A 61 -15.57 -17.60 -6.99
C VAL A 61 -14.67 -18.76 -7.38
N GLU A 62 -13.57 -18.48 -8.08
CA GLU A 62 -12.57 -19.51 -8.37
C GLU A 62 -11.95 -20.01 -7.05
N TRP A 63 -11.77 -21.34 -6.94
CA TRP A 63 -11.25 -21.95 -5.71
C TRP A 63 -9.92 -21.37 -5.24
N LYS A 64 -9.06 -20.95 -6.17
CA LYS A 64 -7.77 -20.30 -5.85
C LYS A 64 -7.91 -18.98 -5.08
N HIS A 65 -9.03 -18.27 -5.22
CA HIS A 65 -9.31 -16.98 -4.55
C HIS A 65 -10.15 -17.13 -3.28
N PHE A 66 -10.56 -18.35 -2.95
CA PHE A 66 -11.46 -18.61 -1.82
C PHE A 66 -10.86 -18.17 -0.47
N HIS A 67 -9.56 -18.30 -0.29
CA HIS A 67 -8.89 -17.85 0.93
C HIS A 67 -8.93 -16.31 1.11
N HIS A 68 -8.96 -15.53 0.03
CA HIS A 68 -9.14 -14.09 0.11
C HIS A 68 -10.57 -13.72 0.49
N LEU A 69 -11.57 -14.41 -0.06
CA LEU A 69 -12.96 -14.26 0.35
C LEU A 69 -13.12 -14.59 1.83
N SER A 70 -12.54 -15.69 2.30
CA SER A 70 -12.57 -16.10 3.70
C SER A 70 -12.02 -14.99 4.62
N ARG A 71 -10.84 -14.43 4.30
CA ARG A 71 -10.26 -13.32 5.08
C ARG A 71 -11.10 -12.05 5.05
N MET A 72 -11.72 -11.75 3.92
CA MET A 72 -12.61 -10.58 3.78
C MET A 72 -13.84 -10.71 4.68
N LEU A 73 -14.51 -11.86 4.67
CA LEU A 73 -15.64 -12.13 5.57
C LEU A 73 -15.22 -12.13 7.05
N PHE A 74 -14.04 -12.69 7.34
CA PHE A 74 -13.47 -12.65 8.67
C PHE A 74 -13.21 -11.23 9.15
N SER A 75 -12.66 -10.38 8.27
CA SER A 75 -12.47 -8.96 8.54
C SER A 75 -13.77 -8.26 8.91
N CYS A 76 -14.83 -8.48 8.14
CA CYS A 76 -16.14 -7.90 8.43
C CYS A 76 -16.68 -8.35 9.80
N LEU A 77 -16.57 -9.65 10.11
CA LEU A 77 -17.07 -10.18 11.38
C LEU A 77 -16.29 -9.63 12.57
N VAL A 78 -14.96 -9.69 12.51
CA VAL A 78 -14.09 -9.25 13.62
C VAL A 78 -14.23 -7.75 13.86
N ASP A 79 -14.29 -6.95 12.80
CA ASP A 79 -14.43 -5.51 12.97
C ASP A 79 -15.82 -5.14 13.51
N ALA A 80 -16.89 -5.77 13.00
CA ALA A 80 -18.25 -5.55 13.50
C ALA A 80 -18.39 -5.93 14.99
N ASP A 81 -17.84 -7.07 15.41
CA ASP A 81 -17.84 -7.52 16.81
C ASP A 81 -17.11 -6.52 17.73
N ARG A 82 -15.95 -6.04 17.30
CA ARG A 82 -15.16 -5.07 18.08
C ARG A 82 -15.81 -3.69 18.12
N LEU A 83 -16.35 -3.22 17.01
CA LEU A 83 -17.05 -1.93 16.96
C LEU A 83 -18.35 -1.93 17.77
N ASP A 84 -19.10 -3.04 17.79
CA ASP A 84 -20.30 -3.16 18.62
C ASP A 84 -19.95 -3.22 20.11
N THR A 85 -18.89 -3.95 20.46
CA THR A 85 -18.36 -3.99 21.83
C THR A 85 -17.89 -2.59 22.27
N GLU A 86 -17.12 -1.88 21.45
CA GLU A 86 -16.67 -0.52 21.73
C GLU A 86 -17.85 0.44 21.88
N ARG A 87 -18.83 0.35 20.99
CA ARG A 87 -20.05 1.15 21.09
C ARG A 87 -20.80 0.97 22.40
N PHE A 88 -20.78 -0.26 22.95
CA PHE A 88 -21.43 -0.58 24.23
C PHE A 88 -20.58 -0.16 25.43
N MET A 89 -19.26 -0.41 25.38
CA MET A 89 -18.37 -0.24 26.54
C MET A 89 -17.71 1.13 26.60
N ASP A 90 -17.45 1.76 25.44
CA ASP A 90 -16.73 3.05 25.29
C ASP A 90 -17.38 3.90 24.19
N VAL A 91 -18.51 4.50 24.51
CA VAL A 91 -19.29 5.35 23.58
C VAL A 91 -18.49 6.57 23.11
N GLU A 92 -17.53 7.06 23.90
CA GLU A 92 -16.71 8.23 23.53
C GLU A 92 -15.74 7.88 22.41
N SER A 93 -15.01 6.80 22.54
CA SER A 93 -14.12 6.29 21.47
C SER A 93 -14.91 5.95 20.22
N TRP A 94 -16.05 5.29 20.33
CA TRP A 94 -16.90 4.98 19.19
C TRP A 94 -17.36 6.22 18.42
N ARG A 95 -17.71 7.33 19.13
CA ARG A 95 -18.13 8.59 18.49
C ARG A 95 -16.99 9.29 17.74
N LYS A 96 -15.76 9.01 18.07
CA LYS A 96 -14.57 9.57 17.38
C LYS A 96 -14.25 8.85 16.08
N ARG A 97 -14.82 7.65 15.85
CA ARG A 97 -14.68 6.94 14.58
C ARG A 97 -15.53 7.55 13.47
N GLY A 98 -15.05 7.44 12.24
CA GLY A 98 -15.72 8.00 11.07
C GLY A 98 -15.61 9.53 10.99
N ASN A 99 -16.56 10.16 10.30
CA ASN A 99 -16.60 11.62 10.06
C ASN A 99 -15.44 12.20 9.26
N SER A 100 -14.75 11.39 8.46
CA SER A 100 -13.76 11.87 7.49
C SER A 100 -14.47 12.43 6.25
N ALA A 101 -13.84 13.38 5.57
CA ALA A 101 -14.30 13.89 4.28
C ALA A 101 -14.28 12.77 3.22
N THR A 102 -15.17 12.86 2.23
CA THR A 102 -15.12 11.93 1.08
C THR A 102 -13.99 12.32 0.12
N LEU A 103 -13.55 11.40 -0.71
CA LEU A 103 -12.54 11.71 -1.75
C LEU A 103 -13.04 12.79 -2.72
N ALA A 104 -14.35 12.91 -2.92
CA ALA A 104 -14.95 13.96 -3.73
C ALA A 104 -14.81 15.35 -3.08
N ASP A 105 -14.91 15.43 -1.74
CA ASP A 105 -14.70 16.67 -0.98
C ASP A 105 -13.23 17.09 -0.95
N LEU A 106 -12.30 16.12 -1.00
CA LEU A 106 -10.86 16.35 -0.94
C LEU A 106 -10.24 16.68 -2.30
N LEU A 107 -10.82 16.22 -3.42
CA LEU A 107 -10.27 16.45 -4.75
C LEU A 107 -10.05 17.94 -5.10
N PRO A 108 -10.96 18.87 -4.79
CA PRO A 108 -10.73 20.29 -5.06
C PRO A 108 -9.52 20.87 -4.33
N GLN A 109 -9.18 20.38 -3.13
CA GLN A 109 -8.02 20.82 -2.36
C GLN A 109 -6.71 20.44 -3.08
N LEU A 110 -6.63 19.21 -3.62
CA LEU A 110 -5.49 18.77 -4.42
C LEU A 110 -5.35 19.59 -5.70
N GLU A 111 -6.45 19.84 -6.40
CA GLU A 111 -6.43 20.62 -7.65
C GLU A 111 -5.98 22.07 -7.38
N ALA A 112 -6.47 22.68 -6.32
CA ALA A 112 -6.05 24.04 -5.91
C ALA A 112 -4.57 24.10 -5.53
N TYR A 113 -4.07 23.09 -4.75
CA TYR A 113 -2.66 22.98 -4.41
C TYR A 113 -1.78 22.85 -5.67
N MET A 114 -2.13 21.96 -6.57
CA MET A 114 -1.38 21.76 -7.83
C MET A 114 -1.44 22.99 -8.75
N GLN A 115 -2.55 23.72 -8.76
CA GLN A 115 -2.68 24.97 -9.51
C GLN A 115 -1.78 26.06 -8.93
N LYS A 116 -1.72 26.20 -7.60
CA LYS A 116 -0.81 27.12 -6.91
C LYS A 116 0.66 26.82 -7.23
N LEU A 117 1.04 25.55 -7.20
CA LEU A 117 2.40 25.14 -7.58
C LEU A 117 2.72 25.49 -9.04
N GLN A 118 1.76 25.29 -9.94
CA GLN A 118 1.93 25.59 -11.36
C GLN A 118 2.05 27.10 -11.62
N SER A 119 1.22 27.93 -10.98
CA SER A 119 1.27 29.38 -11.15
C SER A 119 2.58 30.02 -10.67
N ASN A 120 3.23 29.40 -9.68
CA ASN A 120 4.50 29.87 -9.13
C ASN A 120 5.73 29.23 -9.81
N ALA A 121 5.51 28.29 -10.75
CA ALA A 121 6.60 27.58 -11.39
C ALA A 121 7.19 28.36 -12.57
N ALA A 122 8.52 28.43 -12.65
CA ALA A 122 9.21 28.99 -13.82
C ALA A 122 8.93 28.16 -15.08
N ASP A 123 8.88 28.80 -16.25
CA ASP A 123 8.73 28.10 -17.52
C ASP A 123 10.03 27.36 -17.90
N THR A 124 10.16 26.15 -17.40
CA THR A 124 11.29 25.26 -17.67
C THR A 124 10.83 24.01 -18.44
N LYS A 125 11.74 23.35 -19.17
CA LYS A 125 11.45 22.08 -19.83
C LYS A 125 10.86 21.06 -18.87
N VAL A 126 11.39 20.98 -17.65
CA VAL A 126 10.93 20.03 -16.63
C VAL A 126 9.49 20.33 -16.18
N ASN A 127 9.15 21.60 -15.99
CA ASN A 127 7.80 21.98 -15.55
C ASN A 127 6.76 21.77 -16.69
N ARG A 128 7.15 21.96 -17.96
CA ARG A 128 6.30 21.59 -19.09
C ARG A 128 6.04 20.09 -19.14
N ILE A 129 7.05 19.26 -18.89
CA ILE A 129 6.87 17.79 -18.79
C ILE A 129 5.95 17.42 -17.64
N ARG A 130 6.13 18.02 -16.45
CA ARG A 130 5.24 17.80 -15.30
C ARG A 130 3.79 18.14 -15.63
N GLN A 131 3.57 19.21 -16.38
CA GLN A 131 2.23 19.59 -16.85
C GLN A 131 1.65 18.56 -17.79
N GLN A 132 2.42 18.07 -18.76
CA GLN A 132 1.99 17.01 -19.68
C GLN A 132 1.61 15.72 -18.94
N VAL A 133 2.42 15.30 -17.95
CA VAL A 133 2.14 14.13 -17.12
C VAL A 133 0.85 14.33 -16.33
N LYS A 134 0.66 15.50 -15.69
CA LYS A 134 -0.56 15.86 -14.95
C LYS A 134 -1.81 15.79 -15.84
N GLU A 135 -1.75 16.38 -17.05
CA GLU A 135 -2.86 16.39 -18.00
C GLU A 135 -3.22 14.99 -18.47
N GLN A 136 -2.21 14.17 -18.77
CA GLN A 136 -2.43 12.78 -19.16
C GLN A 136 -3.05 11.95 -18.03
N CYS A 137 -2.57 12.09 -16.80
CA CYS A 137 -3.17 11.48 -15.63
C CYS A 137 -4.63 11.90 -15.46
N SER A 138 -4.93 13.20 -15.57
CA SER A 138 -6.31 13.70 -15.49
C SER A 138 -7.21 13.13 -16.59
N ARG A 139 -6.71 13.03 -17.83
CA ARG A 139 -7.48 12.53 -18.99
C ARG A 139 -7.82 11.04 -18.88
N THR A 140 -6.91 10.23 -18.34
CA THR A 140 -7.08 8.77 -18.27
C THR A 140 -7.77 8.28 -17.00
N SER A 141 -8.03 9.15 -16.04
CA SER A 141 -8.59 8.78 -14.75
C SER A 141 -10.02 8.23 -14.77
N SER A 142 -10.81 8.54 -15.81
CA SER A 142 -12.18 8.00 -15.97
C SER A 142 -12.24 6.62 -16.65
N SER A 143 -11.10 6.01 -16.96
CA SER A 143 -11.05 4.65 -17.50
C SER A 143 -11.60 3.63 -16.51
N GLU A 144 -12.02 2.45 -17.00
CA GLU A 144 -12.59 1.36 -16.19
C GLU A 144 -11.68 0.92 -15.03
N LYS A 145 -12.29 0.35 -13.96
CA LYS A 145 -11.51 -0.25 -12.85
C LYS A 145 -10.57 -1.34 -13.37
N GLY A 146 -9.36 -1.40 -12.83
CA GLY A 146 -8.36 -2.37 -13.27
C GLY A 146 -6.95 -2.09 -12.78
N PHE A 147 -5.98 -2.56 -13.55
CA PHE A 147 -4.56 -2.36 -13.30
C PHE A 147 -3.98 -1.28 -14.20
N TYR A 148 -3.23 -0.37 -13.59
CA TYR A 148 -2.61 0.77 -14.25
C TYR A 148 -1.14 0.89 -13.88
N SER A 149 -0.35 1.43 -14.78
CA SER A 149 1.04 1.82 -14.49
C SER A 149 1.26 3.29 -14.83
N LEU A 150 2.08 3.95 -14.02
CA LEU A 150 2.55 5.30 -14.23
C LEU A 150 4.08 5.28 -14.20
N THR A 151 4.68 5.21 -15.39
CA THR A 151 6.13 5.17 -15.56
C THR A 151 6.66 6.57 -15.83
N VAL A 152 7.18 7.21 -14.77
CA VAL A 152 7.69 8.58 -14.85
C VAL A 152 9.06 8.66 -14.19
N PRO A 153 10.10 9.11 -14.90
CA PRO A 153 11.44 9.28 -14.34
C PRO A 153 11.45 10.25 -13.15
N THR A 154 12.43 10.09 -12.28
CA THR A 154 12.61 10.93 -11.09
C THR A 154 12.61 12.42 -11.46
N GLY A 155 11.83 13.21 -10.75
CA GLY A 155 11.65 14.65 -10.98
C GLY A 155 10.58 15.01 -12.00
N GLY A 156 9.94 14.03 -12.66
CA GLY A 156 8.85 14.24 -13.63
C GLY A 156 7.48 14.51 -12.98
N GLY A 157 7.37 14.62 -11.65
CA GLY A 157 6.11 14.93 -10.97
C GLY A 157 5.25 13.71 -10.62
N LYS A 158 5.86 12.52 -10.52
CA LYS A 158 5.18 11.22 -10.27
C LYS A 158 4.20 11.28 -9.10
N THR A 159 4.62 11.72 -7.93
CA THR A 159 3.84 11.64 -6.68
C THR A 159 2.51 12.40 -6.76
N LEU A 160 2.52 13.67 -7.14
CA LEU A 160 1.28 14.46 -7.23
C LEU A 160 0.40 14.04 -8.41
N SER A 161 1.01 13.63 -9.52
CA SER A 161 0.26 13.19 -10.71
C SER A 161 -0.41 11.82 -10.50
N SER A 162 0.26 10.88 -9.81
CA SER A 162 -0.35 9.59 -9.41
C SER A 162 -1.50 9.80 -8.43
N LEU A 163 -1.33 10.70 -7.45
CA LEU A 163 -2.38 11.05 -6.51
C LEU A 163 -3.59 11.68 -7.22
N LEU A 164 -3.35 12.62 -8.15
CA LEU A 164 -4.42 13.25 -8.93
C LEU A 164 -5.19 12.21 -9.75
N TRP A 165 -4.47 11.30 -10.42
CA TRP A 165 -5.09 10.21 -11.15
C TRP A 165 -5.93 9.34 -10.22
N ALA A 166 -5.37 8.91 -9.10
CA ALA A 166 -6.04 8.06 -8.12
C ALA A 166 -7.30 8.72 -7.57
N MET A 167 -7.24 9.99 -7.16
CA MET A 167 -8.41 10.70 -6.65
C MET A 167 -9.51 10.87 -7.68
N LYS A 168 -9.16 11.29 -8.92
CA LYS A 168 -10.14 11.41 -10.00
C LYS A 168 -10.76 10.06 -10.38
N HIS A 169 -9.95 9.01 -10.44
CA HIS A 169 -10.43 7.65 -10.70
C HIS A 169 -11.37 7.18 -9.58
N ALA A 170 -11.01 7.41 -8.32
CA ALA A 170 -11.85 7.08 -7.19
C ALA A 170 -13.20 7.80 -7.22
N VAL A 171 -13.21 9.10 -7.48
CA VAL A 171 -14.43 9.89 -7.58
C VAL A 171 -15.30 9.40 -8.75
N SER A 172 -14.70 9.15 -9.94
CA SER A 172 -15.42 8.65 -11.11
C SER A 172 -16.11 7.31 -10.90
N HIS A 173 -15.56 6.47 -10.01
CA HIS A 173 -16.06 5.12 -9.73
C HIS A 173 -16.69 4.97 -8.34
N SER A 174 -16.96 6.07 -7.65
CA SER A 174 -17.52 6.07 -6.28
C SER A 174 -16.74 5.14 -5.34
N MET A 175 -15.40 5.21 -5.40
CA MET A 175 -14.53 4.45 -4.52
C MET A 175 -14.34 5.18 -3.19
N ASN A 176 -14.12 4.41 -2.13
CA ASN A 176 -14.18 4.93 -0.76
C ASN A 176 -12.86 5.55 -0.30
N ARG A 177 -11.71 5.01 -0.75
CA ARG A 177 -10.41 5.42 -0.21
C ARG A 177 -9.25 5.15 -1.15
N ILE A 178 -8.12 5.78 -0.83
CA ILE A 178 -6.83 5.57 -1.50
C ILE A 178 -5.85 5.05 -0.48
N ILE A 179 -5.21 3.91 -0.78
CA ILE A 179 -4.17 3.30 0.06
C ILE A 179 -2.86 3.38 -0.71
N ILE A 180 -1.90 4.13 -0.19
CA ILE A 180 -0.58 4.35 -0.79
C ILE A 180 0.44 3.52 -0.02
N ALA A 181 0.99 2.50 -0.68
CA ALA A 181 2.01 1.64 -0.10
C ALA A 181 3.39 1.99 -0.68
N ILE A 182 4.34 2.30 0.21
CA ILE A 182 5.67 2.79 -0.11
C ILE A 182 6.72 1.85 0.52
N PRO A 183 7.83 1.53 -0.16
CA PRO A 183 8.80 0.55 0.36
C PRO A 183 9.64 1.03 1.54
N TYR A 184 9.77 2.35 1.74
CA TYR A 184 10.68 2.93 2.74
C TYR A 184 9.97 3.87 3.71
N THR A 185 10.18 3.67 5.01
CA THR A 185 9.54 4.48 6.08
C THR A 185 9.91 5.96 6.02
N SER A 186 11.15 6.30 5.66
CA SER A 186 11.57 7.71 5.51
C SER A 186 10.80 8.47 4.44
N ILE A 187 10.44 7.79 3.33
CA ILE A 187 9.64 8.38 2.26
C ILE A 187 8.16 8.48 2.68
N ILE A 188 7.69 7.55 3.51
CA ILE A 188 6.33 7.60 4.05
C ILE A 188 6.11 8.87 4.84
N VAL A 189 7.00 9.17 5.80
CA VAL A 189 6.89 10.39 6.64
C VAL A 189 6.83 11.64 5.77
N GLN A 190 7.69 11.73 4.75
CA GLN A 190 7.68 12.86 3.82
C GLN A 190 6.38 12.92 3.00
N THR A 191 5.91 11.78 2.48
CA THR A 191 4.68 11.72 1.68
C THR A 191 3.46 12.01 2.55
N ALA A 192 3.35 11.39 3.73
CA ALA A 192 2.26 11.64 4.66
C ALA A 192 2.22 13.11 5.10
N GLY A 193 3.38 13.72 5.39
CA GLY A 193 3.48 15.14 5.72
C GLY A 193 2.95 16.04 4.60
N LEU A 194 3.32 15.78 3.36
CA LEU A 194 2.78 16.50 2.20
C LEU A 194 1.26 16.33 2.07
N LEU A 195 0.75 15.11 2.25
CA LEU A 195 -0.69 14.86 2.14
C LEU A 195 -1.48 15.51 3.29
N LYS A 196 -0.94 15.50 4.50
CA LYS A 196 -1.52 16.20 5.65
C LYS A 196 -1.55 17.72 5.44
N GLU A 197 -0.52 18.30 4.79
CA GLU A 197 -0.51 19.72 4.39
C GLU A 197 -1.64 20.04 3.40
N ILE A 198 -1.93 19.13 2.47
CA ILE A 198 -2.95 19.33 1.43
C ILE A 198 -4.37 19.11 1.96
N PHE A 199 -4.59 18.06 2.76
CA PHE A 199 -5.91 17.54 3.10
C PHE A 199 -6.29 17.66 4.58
N GLY A 200 -5.37 18.08 5.45
CA GLY A 200 -5.56 18.05 6.90
C GLY A 200 -5.17 16.70 7.52
N GLU A 201 -4.78 16.73 8.79
CA GLU A 201 -4.39 15.54 9.56
C GLU A 201 -5.55 14.56 9.74
N GLU A 202 -6.77 15.06 9.80
CA GLU A 202 -8.02 14.31 10.00
C GLU A 202 -8.43 13.47 8.78
N ASN A 203 -7.78 13.65 7.63
CA ASN A 203 -8.11 12.93 6.40
C ASN A 203 -6.97 12.01 5.90
N VAL A 204 -5.82 12.03 6.58
CA VAL A 204 -4.63 11.25 6.17
C VAL A 204 -4.13 10.41 7.33
N LEU A 205 -4.28 9.09 7.20
CA LEU A 205 -3.72 8.13 8.14
C LEU A 205 -2.33 7.70 7.70
N GLU A 206 -1.34 7.90 8.55
CA GLU A 206 -0.01 7.32 8.42
C GLU A 206 0.05 6.05 9.28
N HIS A 207 0.46 4.90 8.69
CA HIS A 207 0.51 3.63 9.43
C HIS A 207 1.68 2.76 9.00
N HIS A 208 2.71 2.70 9.83
CA HIS A 208 3.89 1.84 9.66
C HIS A 208 4.53 1.54 11.04
N SER A 209 5.50 0.63 11.08
CA SER A 209 6.13 0.15 12.32
C SER A 209 6.79 1.22 13.20
N ASN A 210 7.20 2.34 12.60
CA ASN A 210 7.87 3.44 13.32
C ASN A 210 6.93 4.63 13.57
N PHE A 211 5.66 4.52 13.19
CA PHE A 211 4.67 5.55 13.45
C PHE A 211 4.21 5.47 14.90
N ASP A 212 4.35 6.58 15.62
CA ASP A 212 3.80 6.73 16.96
C ASP A 212 2.67 7.78 16.91
N PRO A 213 1.41 7.38 17.14
CA PRO A 213 0.31 8.34 17.19
C PRO A 213 0.52 9.44 18.24
N ASP A 214 1.32 9.20 19.28
CA ASP A 214 1.60 10.20 20.33
C ASP A 214 2.43 11.39 19.82
N ASP A 215 3.03 11.30 18.63
CA ASP A 215 3.67 12.42 17.94
C ASP A 215 2.66 13.45 17.39
N ILE A 216 1.37 13.09 17.28
CA ILE A 216 0.29 13.99 16.85
C ILE A 216 -0.04 14.94 17.99
N LYS A 217 0.12 16.24 17.75
CA LYS A 217 -0.06 17.28 18.79
C LYS A 217 -1.51 17.49 19.21
N ASP A 218 -2.42 17.42 18.25
CA ASP A 218 -3.85 17.55 18.50
C ASP A 218 -4.40 16.25 19.09
N GLU A 219 -5.01 16.32 20.26
CA GLU A 219 -5.46 15.16 21.02
C GLU A 219 -6.61 14.42 20.32
N GLU A 220 -7.53 15.15 19.70
CA GLU A 220 -8.64 14.56 18.98
C GLU A 220 -8.16 13.81 17.74
N ASN A 221 -7.27 14.40 16.95
CA ASN A 221 -6.68 13.76 15.77
C ASN A 221 -5.81 12.57 16.15
N ARG A 222 -5.09 12.65 17.28
CA ARG A 222 -4.28 11.53 17.81
C ARG A 222 -5.15 10.32 18.14
N GLU A 223 -6.25 10.51 18.85
CA GLU A 223 -7.15 9.42 19.20
C GLU A 223 -7.85 8.85 17.97
N LYS A 224 -8.32 9.68 17.06
CA LYS A 224 -8.87 9.25 15.76
C LYS A 224 -7.86 8.41 14.97
N ALA A 225 -6.61 8.85 14.89
CA ALA A 225 -5.56 8.10 14.20
C ALA A 225 -5.30 6.74 14.86
N LYS A 226 -5.22 6.67 16.20
CA LYS A 226 -5.10 5.39 16.93
C LYS A 226 -6.22 4.42 16.56
N LEU A 227 -7.46 4.87 16.62
CA LEU A 227 -8.63 4.06 16.28
C LEU A 227 -8.62 3.62 14.81
N ALA A 228 -8.20 4.52 13.91
CA ALA A 228 -8.15 4.25 12.47
C ALA A 228 -7.04 3.26 12.07
N THR A 229 -5.92 3.18 12.80
CA THR A 229 -4.87 2.19 12.53
C THR A 229 -5.37 0.76 12.70
N GLU A 230 -6.42 0.55 13.47
CA GLU A 230 -6.99 -0.77 13.73
C GLU A 230 -7.71 -1.35 12.51
N ASN A 231 -8.49 -0.54 11.79
CA ASN A 231 -9.33 -1.01 10.67
C ASN A 231 -9.17 -0.23 9.36
N TRP A 232 -8.34 0.84 9.31
CA TRP A 232 -8.12 1.68 8.14
C TRP A 232 -9.39 2.38 7.62
N ASP A 233 -10.26 2.80 8.52
CA ASP A 233 -11.42 3.60 8.14
C ASP A 233 -11.07 5.09 8.00
N TYR A 234 -10.32 5.41 6.94
CA TYR A 234 -9.85 6.75 6.56
C TYR A 234 -9.85 6.91 5.04
N PRO A 235 -10.03 8.14 4.51
CA PRO A 235 -10.08 8.36 3.06
C PRO A 235 -8.72 8.17 2.38
N ILE A 236 -7.64 8.56 3.04
CA ILE A 236 -6.27 8.43 2.52
C ILE A 236 -5.41 7.75 3.55
N ILE A 237 -4.78 6.64 3.16
CA ILE A 237 -3.90 5.84 4.01
C ILE A 237 -2.52 5.77 3.36
N VAL A 238 -1.46 6.10 4.11
CA VAL A 238 -0.07 5.96 3.70
C VAL A 238 0.59 4.90 4.58
N THR A 239 1.09 3.85 3.96
CA THR A 239 1.61 2.68 4.67
C THR A 239 2.82 2.07 3.97
N THR A 240 3.41 1.02 4.54
CA THR A 240 4.47 0.23 3.89
C THR A 240 3.89 -0.89 3.03
N ASN A 241 4.65 -1.31 2.00
CA ASN A 241 4.33 -2.56 1.27
C ASN A 241 4.25 -3.75 2.23
N VAL A 242 5.12 -3.80 3.25
CA VAL A 242 5.12 -4.88 4.26
C VAL A 242 3.80 -4.89 5.02
N GLN A 243 3.39 -3.76 5.60
CA GLN A 243 2.15 -3.65 6.38
C GLN A 243 0.91 -3.99 5.54
N LEU A 244 0.87 -3.55 4.27
CA LEU A 244 -0.21 -3.87 3.35
C LEU A 244 -0.32 -5.38 3.13
N PHE A 245 0.78 -6.02 2.68
CA PHE A 245 0.75 -7.44 2.32
C PHE A 245 0.68 -8.35 3.55
N GLU A 246 1.32 -8.01 4.66
CA GLU A 246 1.13 -8.74 5.92
C GLU A 246 -0.34 -8.74 6.33
N SER A 247 -1.04 -7.60 6.25
CA SER A 247 -2.48 -7.56 6.54
C SER A 247 -3.28 -8.46 5.59
N MET A 248 -2.97 -8.46 4.28
CA MET A 248 -3.68 -9.28 3.28
C MET A 248 -3.52 -10.79 3.51
N PHE A 249 -2.40 -11.24 4.09
CA PHE A 249 -2.08 -12.66 4.29
C PHE A 249 -2.17 -13.11 5.74
N SER A 250 -2.34 -12.20 6.70
CA SER A 250 -2.45 -12.54 8.12
C SER A 250 -3.65 -13.42 8.42
N ASN A 251 -3.54 -14.19 9.49
CA ASN A 251 -4.65 -14.90 10.13
C ASN A 251 -5.04 -14.29 11.48
N LYS A 252 -4.30 -13.26 11.94
CA LYS A 252 -4.57 -12.59 13.21
C LYS A 252 -5.77 -11.65 13.10
N THR A 253 -6.59 -11.63 14.13
CA THR A 253 -7.78 -10.76 14.20
C THR A 253 -7.42 -9.28 14.02
N SER A 254 -6.37 -8.78 14.70
CA SER A 254 -5.90 -7.39 14.62
C SER A 254 -5.54 -6.95 13.21
N ASP A 255 -4.85 -7.81 12.47
CA ASP A 255 -4.36 -7.46 11.14
C ASP A 255 -5.46 -7.59 10.10
N CYS A 256 -6.35 -8.59 10.27
CA CYS A 256 -7.47 -8.82 9.36
C CYS A 256 -8.54 -7.73 9.42
N ARG A 257 -8.70 -6.99 10.52
CA ARG A 257 -9.70 -5.93 10.67
C ARG A 257 -9.67 -4.88 9.55
N LYS A 258 -8.53 -4.69 8.90
CA LYS A 258 -8.32 -3.68 7.86
C LYS A 258 -8.84 -4.09 6.48
N LEU A 259 -9.01 -5.42 6.23
CA LEU A 259 -9.18 -5.95 4.88
C LEU A 259 -10.49 -5.52 4.21
N HIS A 260 -11.61 -5.51 4.96
CA HIS A 260 -12.90 -5.09 4.40
C HIS A 260 -12.88 -3.63 3.94
N ASN A 261 -12.06 -2.79 4.58
CA ASN A 261 -11.86 -1.41 4.20
C ASN A 261 -10.94 -1.23 2.98
N MET A 262 -10.28 -2.30 2.48
CA MET A 262 -9.61 -2.29 1.20
C MET A 262 -10.58 -2.49 0.02
N ALA A 263 -11.80 -2.99 0.26
CA ALA A 263 -12.80 -3.13 -0.80
C ALA A 263 -13.19 -1.76 -1.37
N ASN A 264 -13.48 -1.73 -2.68
CA ASN A 264 -13.84 -0.51 -3.41
C ASN A 264 -12.86 0.65 -3.16
N SER A 265 -11.55 0.37 -3.20
CA SER A 265 -10.47 1.33 -3.00
C SER A 265 -9.47 1.32 -4.14
N ILE A 266 -8.59 2.32 -4.17
CA ILE A 266 -7.40 2.33 -5.02
C ILE A 266 -6.19 1.97 -4.18
N LEU A 267 -5.44 0.96 -4.64
CA LEU A 267 -4.13 0.64 -4.11
C LEU A 267 -3.07 1.29 -5.01
N VAL A 268 -2.32 2.24 -4.49
CA VAL A 268 -1.16 2.84 -5.15
C VAL A 268 0.09 2.18 -4.59
N LEU A 269 0.77 1.37 -5.41
CA LEU A 269 2.02 0.72 -5.05
C LEU A 269 3.18 1.53 -5.61
N ASP A 270 3.84 2.31 -4.75
CA ASP A 270 4.98 3.12 -5.18
C ASP A 270 6.28 2.31 -5.21
N GLU A 271 7.17 2.67 -6.14
CA GLU A 271 8.43 1.98 -6.41
C GLU A 271 8.24 0.45 -6.51
N VAL A 272 7.29 0.04 -7.35
CA VAL A 272 6.84 -1.35 -7.48
C VAL A 272 7.96 -2.35 -7.83
N GLN A 273 9.08 -1.88 -8.42
CA GLN A 273 10.27 -2.70 -8.66
C GLN A 273 10.95 -3.19 -7.36
N MET A 274 10.57 -2.62 -6.21
CA MET A 274 11.07 -3.04 -4.89
C MET A 274 10.25 -4.18 -4.25
N LEU A 275 9.20 -4.68 -4.93
CA LEU A 275 8.48 -5.84 -4.45
C LEU A 275 9.40 -7.07 -4.35
N PRO A 276 9.32 -7.83 -3.24
CA PRO A 276 10.22 -8.96 -3.03
C PRO A 276 9.92 -10.09 -4.03
N THR A 277 10.91 -10.44 -4.84
CA THR A 277 10.77 -11.44 -5.90
C THR A 277 10.31 -12.81 -5.39
N GLY A 278 10.76 -13.22 -4.19
CA GLY A 278 10.34 -14.48 -3.56
C GLY A 278 8.86 -14.55 -3.19
N PHE A 279 8.17 -13.40 -3.06
CA PHE A 279 6.75 -13.29 -2.76
C PHE A 279 5.93 -12.71 -3.92
N LEU A 280 6.53 -12.53 -5.09
CA LEU A 280 5.87 -11.85 -6.20
C LEU A 280 4.62 -12.59 -6.68
N ARG A 281 4.67 -13.93 -6.75
CA ARG A 281 3.51 -14.75 -7.15
C ARG A 281 2.32 -14.57 -6.21
N PRO A 282 2.40 -14.81 -4.89
CA PRO A 282 1.27 -14.58 -4.00
C PRO A 282 0.79 -13.13 -3.99
N ILE A 283 1.68 -12.15 -4.12
CA ILE A 283 1.31 -10.73 -4.22
C ILE A 283 0.46 -10.48 -5.47
N VAL A 284 0.91 -10.93 -6.64
CA VAL A 284 0.18 -10.79 -7.90
C VAL A 284 -1.18 -11.50 -7.84
N ASP A 285 -1.24 -12.72 -7.30
CA ASP A 285 -2.49 -13.47 -7.14
C ASP A 285 -3.46 -12.76 -6.20
N ALA A 286 -2.97 -12.17 -5.10
CA ALA A 286 -3.79 -11.37 -4.18
C ALA A 286 -4.33 -10.11 -4.86
N LEU A 287 -3.50 -9.36 -5.57
CA LEU A 287 -3.93 -8.15 -6.27
C LEU A 287 -5.01 -8.45 -7.31
N LYS A 288 -4.88 -9.57 -8.07
CA LYS A 288 -5.92 -10.03 -9.00
C LYS A 288 -7.23 -10.34 -8.27
N ALA A 289 -7.16 -11.10 -7.17
CA ALA A 289 -8.32 -11.44 -6.37
C ALA A 289 -9.05 -10.18 -5.84
N TYR A 290 -8.30 -9.19 -5.36
CA TYR A 290 -8.87 -7.94 -4.85
C TYR A 290 -9.50 -7.10 -5.97
N GLN A 291 -8.90 -7.05 -7.14
CA GLN A 291 -9.47 -6.35 -8.30
C GLN A 291 -10.75 -7.06 -8.78
N GLU A 292 -10.74 -8.37 -8.95
CA GLU A 292 -11.85 -9.14 -9.49
C GLU A 292 -13.05 -9.23 -8.55
N MET A 293 -12.80 -9.44 -7.24
CA MET A 293 -13.88 -9.74 -6.29
C MET A 293 -14.32 -8.54 -5.46
N PHE A 294 -13.41 -7.60 -5.17
CA PHE A 294 -13.68 -6.53 -4.20
C PHE A 294 -13.67 -5.13 -4.82
N GLY A 295 -13.64 -5.04 -6.15
CA GLY A 295 -13.77 -3.78 -6.88
C GLY A 295 -12.59 -2.82 -6.70
N VAL A 296 -11.41 -3.34 -6.41
CA VAL A 296 -10.19 -2.56 -6.24
C VAL A 296 -9.60 -2.17 -7.59
N SER A 297 -9.07 -0.95 -7.72
CA SER A 297 -8.15 -0.60 -8.79
C SER A 297 -6.73 -0.51 -8.25
N VAL A 298 -5.74 -0.90 -9.06
CA VAL A 298 -4.33 -0.88 -8.65
C VAL A 298 -3.54 0.02 -9.58
N LEU A 299 -2.81 0.97 -9.00
CA LEU A 299 -1.88 1.84 -9.71
C LEU A 299 -0.44 1.52 -9.29
N PHE A 300 0.34 1.02 -10.22
CA PHE A 300 1.78 0.83 -10.07
C PHE A 300 2.52 2.11 -10.44
N THR A 301 3.29 2.67 -9.51
CA THR A 301 4.13 3.82 -9.81
C THR A 301 5.61 3.42 -9.76
N THR A 302 6.37 3.86 -10.75
CA THR A 302 7.78 3.45 -10.88
C THR A 302 8.56 4.41 -11.77
N ALA A 303 9.87 4.44 -11.59
CA ALA A 303 10.79 5.09 -12.54
C ALA A 303 11.24 4.13 -13.66
N SER A 304 11.13 2.81 -13.46
CA SER A 304 11.48 1.76 -14.42
C SER A 304 10.42 0.66 -14.38
N GLN A 305 9.97 0.17 -15.52
CA GLN A 305 8.91 -0.86 -15.58
C GLN A 305 9.41 -2.21 -15.08
N PRO A 306 8.88 -2.76 -13.97
CA PRO A 306 9.11 -4.15 -13.61
C PRO A 306 8.23 -5.07 -14.47
N VAL A 307 8.67 -6.30 -14.67
CA VAL A 307 7.89 -7.33 -15.36
C VAL A 307 6.83 -7.87 -14.41
N LEU A 308 5.60 -7.32 -14.51
CA LEU A 308 4.42 -7.79 -13.76
C LEU A 308 3.38 -8.47 -14.66
N SER A 309 3.59 -8.44 -15.99
CA SER A 309 2.68 -9.00 -17.00
C SER A 309 3.33 -10.14 -17.75
N GLY A 310 2.53 -10.93 -18.46
CA GLY A 310 3.00 -12.08 -19.21
C GLY A 310 3.37 -13.29 -18.34
N LEU A 311 4.30 -14.10 -18.82
CA LEU A 311 4.88 -15.20 -18.06
C LEU A 311 6.05 -14.65 -17.25
N ILE A 312 5.98 -14.79 -15.94
CA ILE A 312 7.05 -14.39 -15.02
C ILE A 312 7.84 -15.63 -14.66
N GLU A 313 9.12 -15.64 -15.05
CA GLU A 313 10.02 -16.75 -14.79
C GLU A 313 10.40 -16.82 -13.30
N GLY A 314 10.24 -17.99 -12.72
CA GLY A 314 10.64 -18.27 -11.36
C GLY A 314 12.10 -18.75 -11.27
N THR A 315 12.50 -19.21 -10.10
CA THR A 315 13.84 -19.81 -9.88
C THR A 315 14.05 -21.13 -10.62
N ASN A 316 12.98 -21.74 -11.08
CA ASN A 316 12.95 -22.92 -11.94
C ASN A 316 11.62 -22.93 -12.73
N PRO A 317 11.52 -23.70 -13.84
CA PRO A 317 10.31 -23.69 -14.69
C PRO A 317 9.00 -24.08 -13.99
N LYS A 318 9.05 -24.80 -12.86
CA LYS A 318 7.85 -25.12 -12.06
C LYS A 318 7.39 -23.93 -11.19
N ALA A 319 8.22 -22.94 -11.02
CA ALA A 319 7.93 -21.71 -10.28
C ALA A 319 7.43 -20.59 -11.19
N ASP A 320 7.41 -20.80 -12.52
CA ASP A 320 6.86 -19.83 -13.47
C ASP A 320 5.37 -19.62 -13.21
N PHE A 321 4.92 -18.40 -13.37
CA PHE A 321 3.52 -18.06 -13.16
C PHE A 321 3.04 -16.95 -14.10
N LYS A 322 1.75 -16.92 -14.34
CA LYS A 322 1.12 -15.90 -15.18
C LYS A 322 0.94 -14.61 -14.39
N GLY A 323 1.60 -13.56 -14.82
CA GLY A 323 1.46 -12.22 -14.28
C GLY A 323 0.07 -11.61 -14.52
N ILE A 324 -0.06 -10.30 -14.39
CA ILE A 324 -1.29 -9.55 -14.64
C ILE A 324 -1.47 -9.43 -16.16
N GLU A 325 -2.66 -9.80 -16.68
CA GLU A 325 -2.88 -9.85 -18.13
C GLU A 325 -2.87 -8.48 -18.81
N HIS A 326 -3.52 -7.50 -18.16
CA HIS A 326 -3.72 -6.17 -18.72
C HIS A 326 -3.36 -5.10 -17.69
N ILE A 327 -2.17 -4.52 -17.84
CA ILE A 327 -1.76 -3.31 -17.13
C ILE A 327 -1.77 -2.17 -18.14
N LYS A 328 -2.61 -1.17 -17.92
CA LYS A 328 -2.72 0.00 -18.82
C LYS A 328 -1.68 1.04 -18.40
N GLU A 329 -0.71 1.33 -19.27
CA GLU A 329 0.22 2.43 -19.02
C GLU A 329 -0.51 3.77 -19.23
N ILE A 330 -0.37 4.66 -18.25
CA ILE A 330 -1.00 5.99 -18.25
C ILE A 330 -0.26 6.93 -19.20
N ILE A 331 1.05 6.84 -19.23
CA ILE A 331 1.90 7.72 -20.06
C ILE A 331 2.25 7.01 -21.38
N PRO A 332 1.80 7.51 -22.53
CA PRO A 332 2.15 6.94 -23.80
C PRO A 332 3.67 6.98 -24.08
N GLU A 333 4.18 5.97 -24.77
CA GLU A 333 5.61 5.87 -25.13
C GLU A 333 6.08 7.07 -25.95
N GLU A 334 5.19 7.66 -26.77
CA GLU A 334 5.48 8.83 -27.61
C GLU A 334 5.92 10.06 -26.80
N PHE A 335 5.63 10.10 -25.49
CA PHE A 335 6.11 11.17 -24.62
C PHE A 335 7.63 11.09 -24.42
N ALA A 336 8.26 9.96 -24.66
CA ALA A 336 9.71 9.73 -24.56
C ALA A 336 10.33 10.37 -23.29
N LEU A 337 9.65 10.22 -22.13
CA LEU A 337 10.00 10.95 -20.89
C LEU A 337 11.43 10.64 -20.43
N HIS A 338 11.89 9.41 -20.62
CA HIS A 338 13.24 9.01 -20.26
C HIS A 338 14.30 9.80 -21.01
N ASP A 339 14.13 10.01 -22.33
CA ASP A 339 15.04 10.80 -23.13
C ASP A 339 14.94 12.29 -22.81
N GLN A 340 13.71 12.78 -22.60
CA GLN A 340 13.48 14.18 -22.30
C GLN A 340 14.03 14.61 -20.93
N LEU A 341 14.01 13.72 -19.93
CA LEU A 341 14.48 13.95 -18.55
C LEU A 341 15.90 13.40 -18.31
N ARG A 342 16.58 12.93 -19.34
CA ARG A 342 17.94 12.39 -19.21
C ARG A 342 18.90 13.46 -18.71
N ARG A 343 19.49 13.22 -17.54
CA ARG A 343 20.40 14.18 -16.85
C ARG A 343 21.77 13.63 -16.62
N VAL A 344 21.94 12.32 -16.78
CA VAL A 344 23.17 11.62 -16.45
C VAL A 344 23.71 10.86 -17.64
N LYS A 345 25.03 10.74 -17.72
CA LYS A 345 25.74 9.83 -18.60
C LYS A 345 26.12 8.59 -17.79
N LEU A 346 25.59 7.44 -18.17
CA LEU A 346 25.98 6.18 -17.55
C LEU A 346 27.30 5.69 -18.17
N SER A 347 28.23 5.28 -17.30
CA SER A 347 29.44 4.55 -17.68
C SER A 347 29.51 3.30 -16.82
N ILE A 348 29.69 2.14 -17.46
CA ILE A 348 29.82 0.86 -16.79
C ILE A 348 31.30 0.48 -16.81
N ASP A 349 31.82 0.05 -15.68
CA ASP A 349 33.20 -0.44 -15.53
C ASP A 349 33.13 -1.77 -14.77
N ASP A 350 33.26 -2.87 -15.50
CA ASP A 350 33.15 -4.23 -14.97
C ASP A 350 34.46 -4.76 -14.39
N THR A 351 35.51 -3.93 -14.34
CA THR A 351 36.81 -4.34 -13.77
C THR A 351 36.74 -4.31 -12.24
N GLY A 352 37.22 -5.39 -11.62
CA GLY A 352 37.38 -5.43 -10.18
C GLY A 352 38.36 -4.33 -9.72
N LYS A 353 37.93 -3.52 -8.73
CA LYS A 353 38.75 -2.45 -8.16
C LYS A 353 38.90 -2.62 -6.66
N THR A 354 40.09 -2.24 -6.20
CA THR A 354 40.38 -2.12 -4.77
C THR A 354 39.72 -0.87 -4.18
N TYR A 355 39.54 -0.84 -2.86
CA TYR A 355 38.99 0.37 -2.18
C TYR A 355 39.92 1.59 -2.36
N ASP A 356 41.23 1.39 -2.47
CA ASP A 356 42.19 2.49 -2.68
C ASP A 356 42.04 3.09 -4.09
N GLU A 357 41.83 2.26 -5.11
CA GLU A 357 41.55 2.72 -6.48
C GLU A 357 40.23 3.46 -6.57
N ILE A 358 39.19 2.99 -5.85
CA ILE A 358 37.88 3.66 -5.79
C ILE A 358 38.03 5.01 -5.06
N ALA A 359 38.74 5.05 -3.92
CA ALA A 359 38.96 6.27 -3.16
C ALA A 359 39.73 7.31 -3.98
N ALA A 360 40.79 6.89 -4.72
CA ALA A 360 41.53 7.76 -5.62
C ALA A 360 40.62 8.34 -6.72
N LYS A 361 39.80 7.49 -7.36
CA LYS A 361 38.87 7.92 -8.41
C LYS A 361 37.77 8.88 -7.89
N VAL A 362 37.24 8.64 -6.69
CA VAL A 362 36.25 9.52 -6.03
C VAL A 362 36.87 10.90 -5.76
N SER A 363 38.14 10.95 -5.37
CA SER A 363 38.87 12.19 -5.06
C SER A 363 39.16 13.08 -6.29
N GLU A 364 39.01 12.57 -7.50
CA GLU A 364 39.13 13.35 -8.74
C GLU A 364 37.96 14.33 -8.96
N TYR A 365 36.86 14.17 -8.21
CA TYR A 365 35.63 14.94 -8.41
C TYR A 365 35.37 15.87 -7.23
N ASN A 366 34.86 17.06 -7.50
CA ASN A 366 34.52 18.03 -6.47
C ASN A 366 33.29 17.63 -5.58
N LYS A 367 32.34 16.85 -6.15
CA LYS A 367 31.17 16.36 -5.45
C LYS A 367 30.84 14.94 -5.94
N VAL A 368 30.85 13.98 -5.03
CA VAL A 368 30.58 12.57 -5.33
C VAL A 368 29.63 11.98 -4.31
N LEU A 369 28.67 11.19 -4.78
CA LEU A 369 27.93 10.25 -3.97
C LEU A 369 28.39 8.83 -4.35
N CYS A 370 28.98 8.12 -3.40
CA CYS A 370 29.36 6.72 -3.58
C CYS A 370 28.39 5.82 -2.82
N ILE A 371 27.71 4.92 -3.56
CA ILE A 371 26.75 3.97 -2.98
C ILE A 371 27.39 2.59 -3.02
N VAL A 372 27.40 1.90 -1.88
CA VAL A 372 27.95 0.56 -1.71
C VAL A 372 26.93 -0.38 -1.05
N ASN A 373 27.10 -1.69 -1.24
CA ASN A 373 26.11 -2.68 -0.84
C ASN A 373 26.15 -3.02 0.66
N THR A 374 27.31 -2.90 1.30
CA THR A 374 27.45 -3.28 2.71
C THR A 374 27.94 -2.13 3.60
N ARG A 375 27.60 -2.21 4.89
CA ARG A 375 28.09 -1.28 5.91
C ARG A 375 29.61 -1.29 6.05
N LYS A 376 30.20 -2.47 5.87
CA LYS A 376 31.64 -2.67 5.91
C LYS A 376 32.32 -1.90 4.78
N ASP A 377 31.82 -2.05 3.55
CA ASP A 377 32.37 -1.38 2.38
C ASP A 377 32.25 0.15 2.52
N ALA A 378 31.12 0.63 3.05
CA ALA A 378 30.92 2.06 3.29
C ALA A 378 31.97 2.63 4.26
N LYS A 379 32.24 1.92 5.35
CA LYS A 379 33.27 2.32 6.32
C LYS A 379 34.68 2.23 5.73
N GLU A 380 35.02 1.12 5.09
CA GLU A 380 36.29 0.88 4.46
C GLU A 380 36.67 1.96 3.43
N LEU A 381 35.68 2.36 2.62
CA LEU A 381 35.88 3.44 1.66
C LEU A 381 35.98 4.80 2.34
N TYR A 382 35.13 5.09 3.32
CA TYR A 382 35.18 6.34 4.07
C TYR A 382 36.52 6.58 4.78
N ASP A 383 37.09 5.52 5.37
CA ASP A 383 38.37 5.60 6.09
C ASP A 383 39.56 5.87 5.14
N ARG A 384 39.42 5.51 3.85
CA ARG A 384 40.47 5.74 2.81
C ARG A 384 40.34 7.06 2.07
N LEU A 385 39.22 7.74 2.19
CA LEU A 385 39.06 9.06 1.57
C LEU A 385 39.95 10.09 2.29
N PRO A 386 40.59 11.01 1.54
CA PRO A 386 41.44 12.06 2.12
C PRO A 386 40.63 12.98 3.05
N ASN A 387 41.31 13.64 3.97
CA ASN A 387 40.68 14.56 4.95
C ASN A 387 40.75 16.04 4.53
N ASP A 388 40.97 16.30 3.25
CA ASP A 388 41.12 17.62 2.66
C ASP A 388 39.82 18.29 2.21
N GLY A 389 38.70 17.65 2.49
CA GLY A 389 37.34 18.12 2.16
C GLY A 389 36.28 17.68 3.13
N VAL A 390 35.05 18.08 2.87
CA VAL A 390 33.88 17.60 3.61
C VAL A 390 33.56 16.18 3.13
N LYS A 391 33.65 15.20 4.03
CA LYS A 391 33.25 13.83 3.79
C LYS A 391 32.16 13.41 4.77
N LEU A 392 31.08 12.81 4.24
CA LEU A 392 29.95 12.34 5.00
C LEU A 392 29.84 10.82 4.84
N HIS A 393 29.46 10.15 5.92
CA HIS A 393 29.19 8.72 5.94
C HIS A 393 27.75 8.48 6.37
N LEU A 394 27.00 7.80 5.53
CA LEU A 394 25.61 7.41 5.83
C LEU A 394 25.49 5.88 5.83
N SER A 395 25.11 5.31 6.94
CA SER A 395 24.86 3.86 7.03
C SER A 395 23.84 3.54 8.13
N ARG A 396 23.25 2.34 8.07
CA ARG A 396 22.34 1.83 9.13
C ARG A 396 23.03 1.62 10.49
N MET A 397 24.33 1.91 10.63
CA MET A 397 25.02 1.92 11.92
C MET A 397 24.86 3.25 12.67
N MET A 398 24.34 4.27 12.01
CA MET A 398 24.10 5.59 12.61
C MET A 398 22.75 5.61 13.33
N CYS A 399 22.70 6.21 14.49
CA CYS A 399 21.45 6.45 15.19
C CYS A 399 20.64 7.58 14.47
N PRO A 400 19.31 7.67 14.67
CA PRO A 400 18.48 8.66 14.00
C PRO A 400 18.96 10.09 14.17
N ALA A 401 19.49 10.48 15.34
CA ALA A 401 20.05 11.80 15.59
C ALA A 401 21.24 12.12 14.65
N HIS A 402 22.16 11.17 14.48
CA HIS A 402 23.30 11.37 13.56
C HIS A 402 22.88 11.44 12.08
N LEU A 403 21.76 10.81 11.72
CA LEU A 403 21.22 10.89 10.34
C LEU A 403 20.58 12.25 10.06
N HIS A 404 20.12 12.94 11.09
CA HIS A 404 19.54 14.29 10.98
C HIS A 404 20.60 15.39 10.82
N ASP A 405 21.80 15.16 11.35
CA ASP A 405 22.92 16.12 11.35
C ASP A 405 23.81 16.02 10.09
N CYS A 406 23.55 15.05 9.20
CA CYS A 406 24.21 14.86 7.92
C CYS A 406 23.39 15.35 6.74
#